data_1338c640a725f8692e08f45ccdc80657
#
_entry.id   1338c640a725f8692e08f45ccdc80657
#
_cell.length_a   1.000
_cell.length_b   1.000
_cell.length_c   1.000
_cell.angle_alpha   90.00
_cell.angle_beta   90.00
_cell.angle_gamma   90.00
#
_symmetry.space_group_name_H-M   'P 1'
#
loop_
_entity.id
_entity.type
_entity.pdbx_description
1 polymer ?
#
loop_
_entity_poly.entity_id
_entity_poly.type
_entity_poly.pdbx_seq_one_letter_code
_entity_poly.pdbx_strand_id
1 'polypeptide(L)'
;MQFRTKARAVDLLGKGQIADLPTAITELWKNGYDAYADNLNAALFKEGFEELKKSYFILSDDGKGMSSTDILDKWLVLGTDSKSRAEMDIESEETLWKRPRIKAGEKGIGRLSVAYLGNPMLMLTKRIGYPLQALYFDWRLLENYNLFLDDINIPLKSVANLASLESVFNDLKKDFLSNFDKEFDLDDKPIWEGKQIELKDEIINNTREALLETSILKNIFSIFNTRDSHGTLFLTFNPIEQILELSEKDEERIDDKEFILSSLFGFTNDFKDHKKDIQVSLKVFDDDNQNYELLNSAGSFFNANDYNFADVIIDGNFDGNGNFMGNLQIFDEVVDYSFSSIRSKNKNNYY
;
A
#
# COMPACT_ATOMS: atom_id res chain seq x y z
N MET A 1 -28.49 23.96 -4.83
CA MET A 1 -27.24 23.93 -5.58
C MET A 1 -26.24 23.14 -4.75
N GLN A 2 -25.55 22.15 -5.31
CA GLN A 2 -24.60 21.29 -4.60
C GLN A 2 -23.23 21.42 -5.26
N PHE A 3 -22.14 21.22 -4.50
CA PHE A 3 -20.81 21.10 -5.08
C PHE A 3 -20.74 19.80 -5.89
N ARG A 4 -20.14 19.88 -7.10
CA ARG A 4 -19.82 18.71 -7.95
C ARG A 4 -18.31 18.59 -8.05
N THR A 5 -17.80 17.37 -7.97
CA THR A 5 -16.36 17.11 -7.97
C THR A 5 -15.96 16.46 -9.29
N LYS A 6 -15.03 17.07 -10.01
CA LYS A 6 -14.40 16.44 -11.17
C LYS A 6 -13.49 15.29 -10.73
N ALA A 7 -13.45 14.22 -11.51
CA ALA A 7 -12.62 13.03 -11.27
C ALA A 7 -11.16 13.39 -11.01
N ARG A 8 -10.62 14.35 -11.77
CA ARG A 8 -9.24 14.83 -11.62
C ARG A 8 -8.91 15.40 -10.22
N ALA A 9 -9.88 15.81 -9.42
CA ALA A 9 -9.61 16.26 -8.06
C ALA A 9 -9.06 15.12 -7.19
N VAL A 10 -9.54 13.88 -7.41
CA VAL A 10 -9.04 12.68 -6.70
C VAL A 10 -7.64 12.31 -7.18
N ASP A 11 -7.37 12.41 -8.49
CA ASP A 11 -6.03 12.19 -9.04
C ASP A 11 -5.00 13.15 -8.43
N LEU A 12 -5.32 14.44 -8.35
CA LEU A 12 -4.44 15.44 -7.75
C LEU A 12 -4.21 15.24 -6.24
N LEU A 13 -5.22 14.74 -5.51
CA LEU A 13 -5.11 14.43 -4.09
C LEU A 13 -4.38 13.11 -3.82
N GLY A 14 -4.44 12.16 -4.75
CA GLY A 14 -3.80 10.86 -4.65
C GLY A 14 -2.40 10.86 -5.26
N LYS A 15 -2.33 10.54 -6.55
CA LYS A 15 -1.06 10.40 -7.31
C LYS A 15 -0.18 11.66 -7.23
N GLY A 16 -0.80 12.85 -7.27
CA GLY A 16 -0.09 14.13 -7.18
C GLY A 16 0.59 14.41 -5.82
N GLN A 17 0.29 13.64 -4.77
CA GLN A 17 0.91 13.75 -3.45
C GLN A 17 1.96 12.67 -3.16
N ILE A 18 2.10 11.69 -4.04
CA ILE A 18 3.07 10.61 -3.90
C ILE A 18 4.37 11.06 -4.58
N ALA A 19 5.42 11.20 -3.78
CA ALA A 19 6.71 11.73 -4.26
C ALA A 19 7.47 10.69 -5.09
N ASP A 20 7.44 9.41 -4.67
CA ASP A 20 8.26 8.34 -5.21
C ASP A 20 7.68 6.95 -4.92
N LEU A 21 8.31 5.92 -5.49
CA LEU A 21 7.92 4.52 -5.31
C LEU A 21 7.99 4.05 -3.84
N PRO A 22 9.07 4.34 -3.06
CA PRO A 22 9.08 3.98 -1.65
C PRO A 22 7.92 4.56 -0.86
N THR A 23 7.56 5.82 -1.11
CA THR A 23 6.41 6.47 -0.49
C THR A 23 5.12 5.74 -0.84
N ALA A 24 4.91 5.37 -2.11
CA ALA A 24 3.72 4.63 -2.52
C ALA A 24 3.58 3.29 -1.78
N ILE A 25 4.65 2.51 -1.73
CA ILE A 25 4.66 1.20 -1.06
C ILE A 25 4.45 1.37 0.46
N THR A 26 5.18 2.30 1.10
CA THR A 26 5.09 2.50 2.56
C THR A 26 3.73 3.03 3.01
N GLU A 27 3.06 3.85 2.21
CA GLU A 27 1.68 4.30 2.51
C GLU A 27 0.69 3.12 2.49
N LEU A 28 0.84 2.17 1.57
CA LEU A 28 0.02 0.96 1.55
C LEU A 28 0.39 0.01 2.70
N TRP A 29 1.66 -0.13 3.04
CA TRP A 29 2.11 -0.88 4.22
C TRP A 29 1.62 -0.27 5.54
N LYS A 30 1.55 1.06 5.66
CA LYS A 30 0.91 1.74 6.80
C LYS A 30 -0.57 1.35 6.94
N ASN A 31 -1.28 1.20 5.81
CA ASN A 31 -2.66 0.73 5.86
C ASN A 31 -2.75 -0.71 6.37
N GLY A 32 -1.86 -1.61 5.95
CA GLY A 32 -1.76 -2.97 6.48
C GLY A 32 -1.40 -2.97 7.97
N TYR A 33 -0.45 -2.13 8.41
CA TYR A 33 -0.11 -1.94 9.81
C TYR A 33 -1.32 -1.49 10.65
N ASP A 34 -2.05 -0.49 10.17
CA ASP A 34 -3.26 0.02 10.80
C ASP A 34 -4.40 -1.01 10.81
N ALA A 35 -4.35 -1.99 9.89
CA ALA A 35 -5.24 -3.14 9.82
C ALA A 35 -4.73 -4.34 10.64
N TYR A 36 -3.71 -4.16 11.48
CA TYR A 36 -3.15 -5.19 12.37
C TYR A 36 -2.46 -6.34 11.64
N ALA A 37 -1.93 -6.12 10.44
CA ALA A 37 -1.09 -7.09 9.73
C ALA A 37 0.18 -7.44 10.52
N ASP A 38 0.65 -8.68 10.40
CA ASP A 38 1.97 -9.11 10.85
C ASP A 38 2.95 -9.18 9.68
N ASN A 39 2.43 -9.42 8.46
CA ASN A 39 3.22 -9.55 7.26
C ASN A 39 2.76 -8.53 6.20
N LEU A 40 3.71 -7.77 5.68
CA LEU A 40 3.55 -6.80 4.62
C LEU A 40 4.47 -7.20 3.47
N ASN A 41 3.90 -7.67 2.37
CA ASN A 41 4.67 -8.27 1.30
C ASN A 41 4.51 -7.46 0.02
N ALA A 42 5.61 -7.34 -0.72
CA ALA A 42 5.63 -6.87 -2.09
C ALA A 42 6.33 -7.93 -2.96
N ALA A 43 5.81 -8.18 -4.16
CA ALA A 43 6.34 -9.20 -5.06
C ALA A 43 6.26 -8.72 -6.51
N LEU A 44 7.39 -8.69 -7.18
CA LEU A 44 7.48 -8.49 -8.62
C LEU A 44 7.59 -9.87 -9.30
N PHE A 45 6.62 -10.17 -10.15
CA PHE A 45 6.65 -11.32 -11.05
C PHE A 45 7.03 -10.81 -12.44
N LYS A 46 8.20 -11.20 -12.94
CA LYS A 46 8.69 -10.76 -14.25
C LYS A 46 8.05 -11.56 -15.38
N GLU A 47 7.94 -10.91 -16.52
CA GLU A 47 7.67 -11.60 -17.78
C GLU A 47 8.67 -12.77 -17.96
N GLY A 48 8.18 -13.92 -18.41
CA GLY A 48 8.92 -15.16 -18.54
C GLY A 48 8.80 -16.09 -17.32
N PHE A 49 8.68 -15.58 -16.10
CA PHE A 49 8.54 -16.42 -14.90
C PHE A 49 7.34 -17.38 -15.01
N GLU A 50 7.58 -18.69 -14.92
CA GLU A 50 6.55 -19.73 -15.12
C GLU A 50 5.68 -19.47 -16.37
N GLU A 51 6.29 -19.01 -17.46
CA GLU A 51 5.63 -18.69 -18.75
C GLU A 51 4.70 -17.47 -18.72
N LEU A 52 4.84 -16.56 -17.74
CA LEU A 52 4.09 -15.31 -17.71
C LEU A 52 4.35 -14.47 -18.97
N LYS A 53 3.28 -13.96 -19.56
CA LYS A 53 3.33 -13.14 -20.77
C LYS A 53 3.63 -11.67 -20.49
N LYS A 54 3.48 -11.25 -19.25
CA LYS A 54 3.70 -9.87 -18.78
C LYS A 54 4.21 -9.89 -17.35
N SER A 55 4.78 -8.77 -16.93
CA SER A 55 5.16 -8.58 -15.55
C SER A 55 3.96 -8.15 -14.70
N TYR A 56 3.95 -8.58 -13.45
CA TYR A 56 2.93 -8.24 -12.44
C TYR A 56 3.58 -7.79 -11.15
N PHE A 57 2.93 -6.84 -10.47
CA PHE A 57 3.36 -6.48 -9.14
C PHE A 57 2.23 -6.71 -8.15
N ILE A 58 2.54 -7.43 -7.08
CA ILE A 58 1.60 -7.73 -6.00
C ILE A 58 2.10 -7.07 -4.73
N LEU A 59 1.20 -6.34 -4.06
CA LEU A 59 1.40 -5.85 -2.72
C LEU A 59 0.31 -6.42 -1.84
N SER A 60 0.68 -7.09 -0.73
CA SER A 60 -0.30 -7.77 0.12
C SER A 60 0.02 -7.65 1.60
N ASP A 61 -1.02 -7.71 2.41
CA ASP A 61 -0.97 -7.77 3.86
C ASP A 61 -1.89 -8.88 4.39
N ASP A 62 -1.61 -9.37 5.59
CA ASP A 62 -2.43 -10.28 6.36
C ASP A 62 -3.21 -9.57 7.48
N GLY A 63 -3.55 -8.30 7.29
CA GLY A 63 -4.38 -7.54 8.20
C GLY A 63 -5.83 -8.02 8.21
N LYS A 64 -6.70 -7.34 8.96
CA LYS A 64 -8.11 -7.75 9.12
C LYS A 64 -8.90 -7.81 7.81
N GLY A 65 -8.41 -7.21 6.72
CA GLY A 65 -9.11 -7.09 5.46
C GLY A 65 -10.38 -6.22 5.55
N MET A 66 -11.19 -6.27 4.49
CA MET A 66 -12.40 -5.45 4.36
C MET A 66 -13.60 -6.30 3.92
N SER A 67 -14.77 -6.02 4.50
CA SER A 67 -16.06 -6.44 3.96
C SER A 67 -16.49 -5.50 2.82
N SER A 68 -17.55 -5.86 2.09
CA SER A 68 -18.16 -4.96 1.08
C SER A 68 -18.58 -3.62 1.68
N THR A 69 -19.15 -3.63 2.89
CA THR A 69 -19.53 -2.42 3.62
C THR A 69 -18.31 -1.56 3.98
N ASP A 70 -17.22 -2.18 4.44
CA ASP A 70 -15.98 -1.44 4.73
C ASP A 70 -15.40 -0.77 3.46
N ILE A 71 -15.53 -1.44 2.30
CA ILE A 71 -15.08 -0.86 1.03
C ILE A 71 -15.95 0.35 0.66
N LEU A 72 -17.28 0.20 0.69
CA LEU A 72 -18.21 1.25 0.28
C LEU A 72 -18.20 2.45 1.22
N ASP A 73 -18.20 2.21 2.54
CA ASP A 73 -18.40 3.26 3.54
C ASP A 73 -17.08 3.89 4.01
N LYS A 74 -15.94 3.20 3.81
CA LYS A 74 -14.64 3.67 4.30
C LYS A 74 -13.59 3.77 3.20
N TRP A 75 -13.38 2.71 2.39
CA TRP A 75 -12.29 2.68 1.43
C TRP A 75 -12.53 3.58 0.22
N LEU A 76 -13.77 3.65 -0.29
CA LEU A 76 -14.17 4.55 -1.39
C LEU A 76 -14.51 5.97 -0.94
N VAL A 77 -14.64 6.23 0.36
CA VAL A 77 -14.95 7.57 0.88
C VAL A 77 -13.67 8.32 1.23
N LEU A 78 -13.41 9.43 0.56
CA LEU A 78 -12.22 10.27 0.78
C LEU A 78 -12.47 11.30 1.88
N GLY A 79 -11.41 11.65 2.63
CA GLY A 79 -11.47 12.70 3.64
C GLY A 79 -12.23 12.29 4.91
N THR A 80 -12.27 11.01 5.24
CA THR A 80 -12.89 10.55 6.49
C THR A 80 -11.99 10.83 7.70
N ASP A 81 -12.59 11.30 8.79
CA ASP A 81 -11.93 11.50 10.08
C ASP A 81 -11.72 10.19 10.87
N SER A 82 -11.92 9.01 10.26
CA SER A 82 -11.95 7.72 10.96
C SER A 82 -10.67 7.38 11.73
N LYS A 83 -9.57 8.10 11.45
CA LYS A 83 -8.26 7.93 12.12
C LYS A 83 -7.94 9.04 13.13
N SER A 84 -8.68 10.16 13.15
CA SER A 84 -8.40 11.31 14.01
C SER A 84 -8.96 11.17 15.43
N ARG A 85 -9.95 10.31 15.63
CA ARG A 85 -10.49 10.01 16.96
C ARG A 85 -9.62 8.96 17.62
N ALA A 86 -8.76 9.42 18.51
CA ALA A 86 -7.93 8.61 19.40
C ALA A 86 -8.76 7.91 20.50
N GLU A 87 -9.79 7.14 20.13
CA GLU A 87 -10.26 6.08 20.99
C GLU A 87 -9.21 4.98 20.91
N MET A 88 -8.58 4.64 22.03
CA MET A 88 -7.68 3.50 22.09
C MET A 88 -8.48 2.29 21.62
N ASP A 89 -8.04 1.67 20.51
CA ASP A 89 -8.60 0.41 20.09
C ASP A 89 -8.50 -0.56 21.29
N ILE A 90 -9.55 -1.33 21.55
CA ILE A 90 -9.53 -2.39 22.56
C ILE A 90 -9.26 -3.69 21.83
N GLU A 91 -8.55 -4.62 22.46
CA GLU A 91 -8.36 -5.97 21.92
C GLU A 91 -9.72 -6.56 21.54
N SER A 92 -9.95 -6.79 20.26
CA SER A 92 -11.24 -7.21 19.70
C SER A 92 -11.01 -7.87 18.33
N GLU A 93 -12.07 -8.32 17.69
CA GLU A 93 -12.02 -8.81 16.31
C GLU A 93 -11.47 -7.72 15.36
N GLU A 94 -11.73 -6.44 15.63
CA GLU A 94 -11.22 -5.31 14.83
C GLU A 94 -9.70 -5.16 14.91
N THR A 95 -9.09 -5.63 15.99
CA THR A 95 -7.63 -5.63 16.20
C THR A 95 -7.00 -7.00 15.96
N LEU A 96 -7.75 -7.97 15.44
CA LEU A 96 -7.35 -9.38 15.36
C LEU A 96 -6.88 -9.92 16.73
N TRP A 97 -7.51 -9.45 17.82
CA TRP A 97 -7.17 -9.78 19.22
C TRP A 97 -5.74 -9.41 19.61
N LYS A 98 -5.13 -8.44 18.88
CA LYS A 98 -3.79 -7.92 19.17
C LYS A 98 -3.87 -6.67 20.03
N ARG A 99 -2.76 -6.35 20.70
CA ARG A 99 -2.63 -5.10 21.44
C ARG A 99 -2.85 -3.90 20.53
N PRO A 100 -3.50 -2.85 21.04
CA PRO A 100 -3.69 -1.62 20.29
C PRO A 100 -2.38 -1.07 19.71
N ARG A 101 -2.41 -0.70 18.46
CA ARG A 101 -1.29 -0.06 17.74
C ARG A 101 -1.55 1.44 17.60
N ILE A 102 -0.49 2.22 17.67
CA ILE A 102 -0.57 3.64 17.28
C ILE A 102 -0.74 3.68 15.77
N LYS A 103 -1.83 4.30 15.30
CA LYS A 103 -2.13 4.38 13.86
C LYS A 103 -1.07 5.21 13.15
N ALA A 104 -0.55 4.69 12.04
CA ALA A 104 0.51 5.32 11.26
C ALA A 104 -0.04 6.28 10.18
N GLY A 105 -1.28 6.07 9.71
CA GLY A 105 -1.89 6.87 8.66
C GLY A 105 -2.81 7.96 9.20
N GLU A 106 -2.57 9.24 8.88
CA GLU A 106 -3.36 10.38 9.39
C GLU A 106 -4.39 10.92 8.38
N LYS A 107 -4.05 10.99 7.10
CA LYS A 107 -4.78 11.80 6.10
C LYS A 107 -5.92 11.09 5.36
N GLY A 108 -6.05 9.77 5.45
CA GLY A 108 -7.09 9.00 4.76
C GLY A 108 -6.97 8.92 3.22
N ILE A 109 -5.89 9.45 2.63
CA ILE A 109 -5.61 9.45 1.19
C ILE A 109 -4.52 8.45 0.77
N GLY A 110 -3.76 7.88 1.71
CA GLY A 110 -2.68 6.92 1.44
C GLY A 110 -3.11 5.67 0.64
N ARG A 111 -4.41 5.34 0.67
CA ARG A 111 -4.99 4.26 -0.17
C ARG A 111 -4.90 4.55 -1.67
N LEU A 112 -4.83 5.83 -2.06
CA LEU A 112 -4.70 6.24 -3.46
C LEU A 112 -3.27 5.99 -4.00
N SER A 113 -2.32 5.67 -3.12
CA SER A 113 -0.94 5.35 -3.51
C SER A 113 -0.83 4.15 -4.43
N VAL A 114 -1.85 3.26 -4.43
CA VAL A 114 -1.91 2.15 -5.37
C VAL A 114 -1.91 2.62 -6.83
N ALA A 115 -2.48 3.80 -7.11
CA ALA A 115 -2.47 4.41 -8.44
C ALA A 115 -1.07 4.69 -8.98
N TYR A 116 -0.09 4.86 -8.09
CA TYR A 116 1.30 5.10 -8.46
C TYR A 116 2.02 3.83 -8.91
N LEU A 117 1.60 2.66 -8.45
CA LEU A 117 2.30 1.39 -8.72
C LEU A 117 2.11 0.89 -10.15
N GLY A 118 1.11 1.36 -10.87
CA GLY A 118 0.78 0.98 -12.24
C GLY A 118 -0.71 0.73 -12.45
N ASN A 119 -1.12 0.46 -13.70
CA ASN A 119 -2.53 0.33 -14.09
C ASN A 119 -2.73 -0.72 -15.19
N PRO A 120 -3.89 -1.39 -15.23
CA PRO A 120 -4.95 -1.38 -14.25
C PRO A 120 -4.60 -2.17 -12.98
N MET A 121 -5.49 -2.11 -11.96
CA MET A 121 -5.31 -2.88 -10.74
C MET A 121 -6.53 -3.74 -10.41
N LEU A 122 -6.27 -4.88 -9.72
CA LEU A 122 -7.27 -5.69 -9.03
C LEU A 122 -6.97 -5.66 -7.53
N MET A 123 -7.93 -5.22 -6.73
CA MET A 123 -7.89 -5.38 -5.28
C MET A 123 -8.68 -6.62 -4.89
N LEU A 124 -8.06 -7.49 -4.10
CA LEU A 124 -8.71 -8.61 -3.43
C LEU A 124 -8.60 -8.37 -1.92
N THR A 125 -9.71 -8.45 -1.21
CA THR A 125 -9.68 -8.27 0.24
C THR A 125 -10.70 -9.17 0.92
N LYS A 126 -10.31 -9.74 2.06
CA LYS A 126 -11.13 -10.67 2.81
C LYS A 126 -11.04 -10.37 4.28
N ARG A 127 -12.19 -10.20 4.90
CA ARG A 127 -12.35 -10.13 6.36
C ARG A 127 -12.80 -11.51 6.89
N ILE A 128 -12.32 -11.88 8.08
CA ILE A 128 -12.74 -13.14 8.73
C ILE A 128 -14.27 -13.19 8.80
N GLY A 129 -14.85 -14.33 8.43
CA GLY A 129 -16.31 -14.52 8.43
C GLY A 129 -17.06 -13.92 7.25
N TYR A 130 -16.39 -13.18 6.37
CA TYR A 130 -16.99 -12.55 5.18
C TYR A 130 -16.45 -13.18 3.89
N PRO A 131 -17.22 -13.08 2.77
CA PRO A 131 -16.72 -13.53 1.48
C PRO A 131 -15.56 -12.65 1.00
N LEU A 132 -14.69 -13.23 0.19
CA LEU A 132 -13.64 -12.48 -0.52
C LEU A 132 -14.29 -11.43 -1.43
N GLN A 133 -13.82 -10.21 -1.39
CA GLN A 133 -14.25 -9.10 -2.24
C GLN A 133 -13.21 -8.85 -3.32
N ALA A 134 -13.66 -8.57 -4.53
CA ALA A 134 -12.82 -8.21 -5.66
C ALA A 134 -13.30 -6.88 -6.26
N LEU A 135 -12.37 -5.93 -6.44
CA LEU A 135 -12.60 -4.62 -7.04
C LEU A 135 -11.57 -4.42 -8.15
N TYR A 136 -12.04 -4.01 -9.33
CA TYR A 136 -11.18 -3.71 -10.48
C TYR A 136 -11.27 -2.23 -10.84
N PHE A 137 -10.13 -1.60 -11.09
CA PHE A 137 -10.11 -0.20 -11.47
C PHE A 137 -8.82 0.17 -12.23
N ASP A 138 -8.95 1.12 -13.15
CA ASP A 138 -7.82 1.80 -13.77
C ASP A 138 -7.84 3.28 -13.36
N TRP A 139 -6.86 3.68 -12.56
CA TRP A 139 -6.80 5.01 -11.96
C TRP A 139 -6.61 6.12 -12.98
N ARG A 140 -6.11 5.82 -14.19
CA ARG A 140 -5.96 6.80 -15.28
C ARG A 140 -7.30 7.35 -15.76
N LEU A 141 -8.41 6.64 -15.50
CA LEU A 141 -9.76 7.17 -15.75
C LEU A 141 -10.00 8.50 -15.02
N LEU A 142 -9.39 8.68 -13.85
CA LEU A 142 -9.49 9.92 -13.08
C LEU A 142 -8.69 11.09 -13.68
N GLU A 143 -7.76 10.84 -14.60
CA GLU A 143 -7.02 11.88 -15.32
C GLU A 143 -7.92 12.63 -16.32
N ASN A 144 -9.10 12.10 -16.65
CA ASN A 144 -10.06 12.77 -17.50
C ASN A 144 -10.72 13.95 -16.76
N TYR A 145 -10.41 15.16 -17.19
CA TYR A 145 -10.92 16.41 -16.60
C TYR A 145 -12.38 16.72 -16.96
N ASN A 146 -12.99 16.00 -17.93
CA ASN A 146 -14.39 16.16 -18.31
C ASN A 146 -15.32 15.29 -17.48
N LEU A 147 -14.85 14.16 -16.92
CA LEU A 147 -15.64 13.29 -16.06
C LEU A 147 -15.91 13.93 -14.69
N PHE A 148 -17.10 13.70 -14.17
CA PHE A 148 -17.41 13.92 -12.76
C PHE A 148 -17.22 12.62 -11.99
N LEU A 149 -16.84 12.74 -10.74
CA LEU A 149 -16.60 11.58 -9.88
C LEU A 149 -17.84 10.69 -9.74
N ASP A 150 -19.02 11.32 -9.67
CA ASP A 150 -20.30 10.63 -9.57
C ASP A 150 -20.69 9.84 -10.84
N ASP A 151 -20.05 10.11 -11.97
CA ASP A 151 -20.30 9.40 -13.23
C ASP A 151 -19.44 8.13 -13.36
N ILE A 152 -18.50 7.88 -12.44
CA ILE A 152 -17.56 6.77 -12.54
C ILE A 152 -18.08 5.55 -11.79
N ASN A 153 -18.22 4.45 -12.50
CA ASN A 153 -18.52 3.14 -11.92
C ASN A 153 -17.21 2.43 -11.51
N ILE A 154 -17.12 2.06 -10.23
CA ILE A 154 -16.03 1.24 -9.68
C ILE A 154 -16.61 -0.14 -9.38
N PRO A 155 -16.39 -1.14 -10.24
CA PRO A 155 -16.98 -2.45 -10.06
C PRO A 155 -16.42 -3.19 -8.85
N LEU A 156 -17.32 -3.67 -7.99
CA LEU A 156 -17.06 -4.45 -6.80
C LEU A 156 -17.93 -5.71 -6.81
N LYS A 157 -17.33 -6.88 -6.62
CA LYS A 157 -18.05 -8.15 -6.56
C LYS A 157 -17.52 -9.05 -5.45
N SER A 158 -18.43 -9.85 -4.87
CA SER A 158 -18.08 -10.93 -3.96
C SER A 158 -17.67 -12.18 -4.75
N VAL A 159 -16.60 -12.82 -4.32
CA VAL A 159 -16.07 -14.08 -4.87
C VAL A 159 -16.55 -15.21 -3.98
N ALA A 160 -17.46 -16.02 -4.47
CA ALA A 160 -18.07 -17.12 -3.70
C ALA A 160 -17.05 -18.21 -3.32
N ASN A 161 -16.13 -18.51 -4.23
CA ASN A 161 -14.99 -19.40 -4.02
C ASN A 161 -13.85 -19.03 -4.98
N LEU A 162 -12.63 -19.46 -4.66
CA LEU A 162 -11.46 -19.11 -5.47
C LEU A 162 -11.54 -19.63 -6.92
N ALA A 163 -12.21 -20.75 -7.17
CA ALA A 163 -12.38 -21.27 -8.53
C ALA A 163 -13.23 -20.35 -9.42
N SER A 164 -14.08 -19.51 -8.83
CA SER A 164 -14.89 -18.52 -9.57
C SER A 164 -14.16 -17.18 -9.79
N LEU A 165 -12.95 -17.00 -9.27
CA LEU A 165 -12.24 -15.72 -9.31
C LEU A 165 -12.02 -15.21 -10.74
N GLU A 166 -11.63 -16.08 -11.66
CA GLU A 166 -11.39 -15.69 -13.05
C GLU A 166 -12.68 -15.23 -13.75
N SER A 167 -13.79 -15.91 -13.49
CA SER A 167 -15.11 -15.49 -14.00
C SER A 167 -15.53 -14.14 -13.43
N VAL A 168 -15.38 -13.96 -12.11
CA VAL A 168 -15.68 -12.68 -11.43
C VAL A 168 -14.78 -11.57 -11.96
N PHE A 169 -13.51 -11.84 -12.20
CA PHE A 169 -12.58 -10.87 -12.79
C PHE A 169 -13.02 -10.42 -14.19
N ASN A 170 -13.45 -11.36 -15.04
CA ASN A 170 -13.97 -11.01 -16.36
C ASN A 170 -15.26 -10.17 -16.29
N ASP A 171 -16.14 -10.47 -15.33
CA ASP A 171 -17.34 -9.67 -15.08
C ASP A 171 -16.98 -8.26 -14.58
N LEU A 172 -15.99 -8.12 -13.69
CA LEU A 172 -15.49 -6.82 -13.22
C LEU A 172 -14.94 -5.97 -14.38
N LYS A 173 -14.15 -6.58 -15.27
CA LYS A 173 -13.62 -5.89 -16.47
C LYS A 173 -14.75 -5.39 -17.37
N LYS A 174 -15.77 -6.23 -17.59
CA LYS A 174 -16.94 -5.85 -18.40
C LYS A 174 -17.69 -4.68 -17.76
N ASP A 175 -17.94 -4.74 -16.46
CA ASP A 175 -18.63 -3.67 -15.74
C ASP A 175 -17.78 -2.38 -15.73
N PHE A 176 -16.46 -2.48 -15.62
CA PHE A 176 -15.57 -1.33 -15.71
C PHE A 176 -15.60 -0.66 -17.09
N LEU A 177 -15.64 -1.46 -18.16
CA LEU A 177 -15.69 -0.96 -19.53
C LEU A 177 -16.96 -0.15 -19.83
N SER A 178 -18.06 -0.33 -19.06
CA SER A 178 -19.26 0.48 -19.20
C SER A 178 -19.05 1.97 -18.91
N ASN A 179 -17.96 2.36 -18.23
CA ASN A 179 -17.58 3.76 -18.06
C ASN A 179 -17.33 4.49 -19.38
N PHE A 180 -17.06 3.75 -20.45
CA PHE A 180 -16.71 4.30 -21.76
C PHE A 180 -17.89 4.37 -22.74
N ASP A 181 -19.06 3.87 -22.31
CA ASP A 181 -20.28 3.88 -23.15
C ASP A 181 -20.91 5.28 -23.28
N LYS A 182 -20.60 6.16 -22.31
CA LYS A 182 -21.10 7.54 -22.29
C LYS A 182 -20.16 8.47 -23.03
N GLU A 183 -20.68 9.15 -24.06
CA GLU A 183 -19.88 10.07 -24.89
C GLU A 183 -20.03 11.53 -24.49
N PHE A 184 -21.17 11.91 -23.89
CA PHE A 184 -21.48 13.30 -23.52
C PHE A 184 -21.84 13.37 -22.02
N ASP A 185 -21.50 14.49 -21.39
CA ASP A 185 -21.94 14.80 -20.04
C ASP A 185 -23.39 15.32 -19.98
N LEU A 186 -23.86 15.72 -18.81
CA LEU A 186 -25.22 16.23 -18.60
C LEU A 186 -25.49 17.58 -19.29
N ASP A 187 -24.45 18.29 -19.69
CA ASP A 187 -24.49 19.57 -20.37
C ASP A 187 -24.23 19.45 -21.87
N ASP A 188 -24.37 18.23 -22.45
CA ASP A 188 -24.09 17.87 -23.84
C ASP A 188 -22.65 18.18 -24.30
N LYS A 189 -21.69 18.17 -23.36
CA LYS A 189 -20.27 18.35 -23.69
C LYS A 189 -19.61 16.99 -23.86
N PRO A 190 -18.68 16.86 -24.85
CA PRO A 190 -17.98 15.60 -25.05
C PRO A 190 -17.11 15.27 -23.83
N ILE A 191 -17.23 14.04 -23.36
CA ILE A 191 -16.40 13.50 -22.26
C ILE A 191 -15.02 13.14 -22.79
N TRP A 192 -14.95 12.62 -23.99
CA TRP A 192 -13.74 12.14 -24.65
C TRP A 192 -13.39 13.03 -25.82
N GLU A 193 -12.38 13.88 -25.69
CA GLU A 193 -11.89 14.78 -26.73
C GLU A 193 -10.38 14.94 -26.69
N GLY A 194 -9.76 15.23 -27.82
CA GLY A 194 -8.33 15.45 -27.93
C GLY A 194 -7.51 14.28 -27.37
N LYS A 195 -6.57 14.55 -26.47
CA LYS A 195 -5.73 13.54 -25.81
C LYS A 195 -6.50 12.54 -24.95
N GLN A 196 -7.73 12.86 -24.55
CA GLN A 196 -8.55 11.94 -23.76
C GLN A 196 -9.02 10.73 -24.57
N ILE A 197 -9.08 10.83 -25.90
CA ILE A 197 -9.42 9.71 -26.79
C ILE A 197 -8.29 8.67 -26.75
N GLU A 198 -7.04 9.10 -26.83
CA GLU A 198 -5.87 8.20 -26.74
C GLU A 198 -5.81 7.51 -25.38
N LEU A 199 -6.05 8.25 -24.30
CA LEU A 199 -6.12 7.70 -22.95
C LEU A 199 -7.26 6.67 -22.80
N LYS A 200 -8.45 6.98 -23.34
CA LYS A 200 -9.59 6.05 -23.39
C LYS A 200 -9.21 4.73 -24.07
N ASP A 201 -8.62 4.81 -25.26
CA ASP A 201 -8.25 3.64 -26.05
C ASP A 201 -7.18 2.80 -25.32
N GLU A 202 -6.21 3.45 -24.70
CA GLU A 202 -5.18 2.77 -23.90
C GLU A 202 -5.79 2.03 -22.69
N ILE A 203 -6.66 2.68 -21.92
CA ILE A 203 -7.34 2.07 -20.76
C ILE A 203 -8.19 0.86 -21.21
N ILE A 204 -8.96 1.01 -22.30
CA ILE A 204 -9.78 -0.06 -22.84
C ILE A 204 -8.92 -1.25 -23.27
N ASN A 205 -7.83 -1.01 -23.99
CA ASN A 205 -6.94 -2.06 -24.46
C ASN A 205 -6.27 -2.78 -23.27
N ASN A 206 -5.70 -2.05 -22.31
CA ASN A 206 -5.09 -2.63 -21.12
C ASN A 206 -6.11 -3.45 -20.30
N THR A 207 -7.36 -2.98 -20.20
CA THR A 207 -8.42 -3.73 -19.52
C THR A 207 -8.76 -5.03 -20.25
N ARG A 208 -8.84 -5.02 -21.57
CA ARG A 208 -9.10 -6.22 -22.37
C ARG A 208 -7.97 -7.23 -22.26
N GLU A 209 -6.74 -6.76 -22.27
CA GLU A 209 -5.52 -7.59 -22.20
C GLU A 209 -5.18 -8.09 -20.79
N ALA A 210 -5.74 -7.49 -19.75
CA ALA A 210 -5.52 -7.93 -18.37
C ALA A 210 -6.04 -9.37 -18.18
N LEU A 211 -5.15 -10.28 -17.73
CA LEU A 211 -5.42 -11.69 -17.51
C LEU A 211 -4.91 -12.11 -16.12
N LEU A 212 -5.61 -13.04 -15.48
CA LEU A 212 -5.12 -13.74 -14.30
C LEU A 212 -4.42 -15.03 -14.76
N GLU A 213 -3.14 -14.92 -15.02
CA GLU A 213 -2.34 -16.08 -15.46
C GLU A 213 -2.15 -17.10 -14.32
N THR A 214 -1.86 -18.35 -14.68
CA THR A 214 -1.86 -19.48 -13.72
C THR A 214 -0.93 -19.24 -12.53
N SER A 215 0.25 -18.69 -12.74
CA SER A 215 1.23 -18.42 -11.68
C SER A 215 0.72 -17.35 -10.71
N ILE A 216 0.05 -16.32 -11.22
CA ILE A 216 -0.59 -15.28 -10.41
C ILE A 216 -1.77 -15.86 -9.62
N LEU A 217 -2.61 -16.68 -10.24
CA LEU A 217 -3.70 -17.38 -9.55
C LEU A 217 -3.18 -18.28 -8.42
N LYS A 218 -2.08 -19.04 -8.64
CA LYS A 218 -1.45 -19.84 -7.58
C LYS A 218 -1.02 -18.98 -6.39
N ASN A 219 -0.43 -17.81 -6.65
CA ASN A 219 -0.02 -16.89 -5.61
C ASN A 219 -1.25 -16.35 -4.83
N ILE A 220 -2.27 -15.87 -5.52
CA ILE A 220 -3.52 -15.42 -4.89
C ILE A 220 -4.15 -16.53 -4.04
N PHE A 221 -4.19 -17.76 -4.56
CA PHE A 221 -4.76 -18.90 -3.86
C PHE A 221 -3.96 -19.25 -2.61
N SER A 222 -2.63 -19.09 -2.62
CA SER A 222 -1.80 -19.32 -1.43
C SER A 222 -2.15 -18.36 -0.28
N ILE A 223 -2.59 -17.16 -0.59
CA ILE A 223 -2.95 -16.13 0.40
C ILE A 223 -4.37 -16.36 0.95
N PHE A 224 -5.34 -16.69 0.07
CA PHE A 224 -6.77 -16.77 0.44
C PHE A 224 -7.33 -18.21 0.45
N ASN A 225 -6.50 -19.23 0.74
CA ASN A 225 -6.84 -20.64 0.60
C ASN A 225 -7.71 -21.23 1.72
N THR A 226 -7.87 -20.54 2.84
CA THR A 226 -8.62 -21.05 4.00
C THR A 226 -9.84 -20.20 4.31
N ARG A 227 -10.79 -20.78 5.06
CA ARG A 227 -11.95 -20.04 5.54
C ARG A 227 -11.55 -18.85 6.42
N ASP A 228 -10.50 -19.02 7.20
CA ASP A 228 -10.03 -18.04 8.19
C ASP A 228 -8.93 -17.12 7.62
N SER A 229 -8.57 -17.26 6.34
CA SER A 229 -7.65 -16.33 5.70
C SER A 229 -8.28 -14.94 5.64
N HIS A 230 -7.46 -13.93 5.85
CA HIS A 230 -7.84 -12.51 5.86
C HIS A 230 -6.69 -11.66 5.33
N GLY A 231 -6.98 -10.41 4.99
CA GLY A 231 -5.99 -9.47 4.48
C GLY A 231 -6.42 -8.76 3.21
N THR A 232 -5.50 -8.00 2.64
CA THR A 232 -5.72 -7.27 1.39
C THR A 232 -4.56 -7.52 0.43
N LEU A 233 -4.89 -7.65 -0.85
CA LEU A 233 -3.95 -7.81 -1.95
C LEU A 233 -4.28 -6.81 -3.05
N PHE A 234 -3.28 -6.08 -3.52
CA PHE A 234 -3.33 -5.28 -4.74
C PHE A 234 -2.47 -5.94 -5.81
N LEU A 235 -3.08 -6.29 -6.93
CA LEU A 235 -2.41 -6.80 -8.12
C LEU A 235 -2.40 -5.70 -9.18
N THR A 236 -1.23 -5.31 -9.65
CA THR A 236 -1.00 -4.36 -10.73
C THR A 236 -0.60 -5.12 -12.00
N PHE A 237 -1.36 -4.93 -13.09
CA PHE A 237 -1.15 -5.66 -14.34
C PHE A 237 -0.05 -5.07 -15.24
N ASN A 238 0.20 -3.78 -15.15
CA ASN A 238 1.30 -3.12 -15.84
C ASN A 238 2.03 -2.26 -14.78
N PRO A 239 2.98 -2.84 -14.04
CA PRO A 239 3.77 -2.10 -13.06
C PRO A 239 4.57 -0.99 -13.75
N ILE A 240 4.82 0.12 -13.03
CA ILE A 240 5.64 1.21 -13.52
C ILE A 240 7.09 0.76 -13.74
N GLU A 241 7.81 1.49 -14.61
CA GLU A 241 9.19 1.16 -14.95
C GLU A 241 10.11 1.05 -13.73
N GLN A 242 9.97 1.95 -12.75
CA GLN A 242 10.75 1.92 -11.51
C GLN A 242 10.61 0.60 -10.72
N ILE A 243 9.44 -0.06 -10.78
CA ILE A 243 9.25 -1.38 -10.17
C ILE A 243 9.98 -2.45 -10.98
N LEU A 244 9.93 -2.38 -12.31
CA LEU A 244 10.62 -3.32 -13.19
C LEU A 244 12.14 -3.22 -13.02
N GLU A 245 12.65 -2.01 -12.88
CA GLU A 245 14.07 -1.72 -12.66
C GLU A 245 14.63 -2.28 -11.34
N LEU A 246 13.78 -2.54 -10.33
CA LEU A 246 14.22 -3.19 -9.09
C LEU A 246 14.86 -4.57 -9.32
N SER A 247 14.51 -5.23 -10.41
CA SER A 247 15.06 -6.55 -10.78
C SER A 247 16.29 -6.48 -11.67
N GLU A 248 16.63 -5.30 -12.18
CA GLU A 248 17.79 -5.14 -13.07
C GLU A 248 19.10 -5.24 -12.27
N LYS A 249 20.10 -5.86 -12.91
CA LYS A 249 21.44 -6.05 -12.36
C LYS A 249 22.44 -5.01 -12.90
N ASP A 250 21.94 -3.92 -13.48
CA ASP A 250 22.77 -2.90 -14.09
C ASP A 250 23.50 -2.08 -13.01
N GLU A 251 24.83 -2.02 -13.10
CA GLU A 251 25.68 -1.33 -12.15
C GLU A 251 25.45 0.20 -12.16
N GLU A 252 24.98 0.77 -13.27
CA GLU A 252 24.71 2.21 -13.39
C GLU A 252 23.50 2.69 -12.59
N ARG A 253 22.62 1.78 -12.16
CA ARG A 253 21.36 2.09 -11.41
C ARG A 253 21.36 1.57 -9.96
N ILE A 254 22.51 1.15 -9.46
CA ILE A 254 22.65 0.63 -8.10
C ILE A 254 22.18 1.67 -7.07
N ASP A 255 22.54 2.94 -7.24
CA ASP A 255 22.24 4.01 -6.28
C ASP A 255 20.73 4.23 -6.11
N ASP A 256 19.95 4.21 -7.20
CA ASP A 256 18.48 4.37 -7.14
C ASP A 256 17.83 3.18 -6.46
N LYS A 257 18.27 1.97 -6.76
CA LYS A 257 17.80 0.73 -6.15
C LYS A 257 18.13 0.68 -4.65
N GLU A 258 19.36 1.03 -4.26
CA GLU A 258 19.77 1.08 -2.87
C GLU A 258 18.98 2.14 -2.10
N PHE A 259 18.72 3.30 -2.69
CA PHE A 259 17.88 4.34 -2.10
C PHE A 259 16.45 3.83 -1.86
N ILE A 260 15.84 3.15 -2.84
CA ILE A 260 14.51 2.58 -2.71
C ILE A 260 14.49 1.54 -1.58
N LEU A 261 15.43 0.60 -1.58
CA LEU A 261 15.49 -0.47 -0.58
C LEU A 261 15.76 0.07 0.82
N SER A 262 16.68 1.03 0.99
CA SER A 262 16.95 1.65 2.28
C SER A 262 15.76 2.42 2.83
N SER A 263 15.03 3.12 1.96
CA SER A 263 13.79 3.82 2.32
C SER A 263 12.69 2.87 2.77
N LEU A 264 12.52 1.74 2.09
CA LEU A 264 11.56 0.70 2.48
C LEU A 264 11.98 0.00 3.78
N PHE A 265 13.28 -0.24 3.96
CA PHE A 265 13.82 -0.84 5.17
C PHE A 265 13.56 0.03 6.40
N GLY A 266 13.63 1.35 6.25
CA GLY A 266 13.31 2.31 7.31
C GLY A 266 11.88 2.22 7.85
N PHE A 267 10.99 1.48 7.18
CA PHE A 267 9.65 1.20 7.70
C PHE A 267 9.67 0.28 8.93
N THR A 268 10.71 -0.53 9.11
CA THR A 268 10.87 -1.41 10.26
C THR A 268 11.62 -0.71 11.39
N ASN A 269 11.24 -0.99 12.64
CA ASN A 269 11.96 -0.47 13.79
C ASN A 269 13.00 -1.52 14.24
N ASP A 270 14.24 -1.35 13.79
CA ASP A 270 15.35 -2.25 14.13
C ASP A 270 15.94 -2.03 15.54
N PHE A 271 15.49 -0.99 16.26
CA PHE A 271 15.95 -0.68 17.61
C PHE A 271 15.26 -1.48 18.72
N LYS A 272 14.25 -2.28 18.38
CA LYS A 272 13.58 -3.16 19.36
C LYS A 272 14.23 -4.53 19.40
N ASP A 273 14.77 -4.89 20.56
CA ASP A 273 15.46 -6.17 20.86
C ASP A 273 14.58 -7.44 20.71
N HIS A 274 13.27 -7.31 20.58
CA HIS A 274 12.38 -8.47 20.62
C HIS A 274 11.33 -8.43 19.51
N LYS A 275 11.22 -9.56 18.82
CA LYS A 275 10.19 -9.93 17.82
C LYS A 275 9.60 -8.71 17.11
N LYS A 276 10.11 -8.43 15.93
CA LYS A 276 9.54 -7.42 15.07
C LYS A 276 8.03 -7.61 15.04
N ASP A 277 7.30 -6.57 15.46
CA ASP A 277 5.83 -6.60 15.47
C ASP A 277 5.26 -6.77 14.07
N ILE A 278 6.10 -6.59 13.02
CA ILE A 278 5.76 -6.68 11.62
C ILE A 278 6.95 -7.19 10.84
N GLN A 279 6.67 -8.04 9.86
CA GLN A 279 7.64 -8.47 8.86
C GLN A 279 7.32 -7.80 7.52
N VAL A 280 8.32 -7.20 6.90
CA VAL A 280 8.21 -6.66 5.55
C VAL A 280 9.10 -7.47 4.61
N SER A 281 8.62 -7.70 3.39
CA SER A 281 9.41 -8.36 2.35
C SER A 281 9.15 -7.76 0.98
N LEU A 282 10.19 -7.73 0.15
CA LEU A 282 10.11 -7.45 -1.27
C LEU A 282 10.84 -8.57 -2.02
N LYS A 283 10.10 -9.30 -2.84
CA LYS A 283 10.60 -10.46 -3.60
C LYS A 283 10.51 -10.21 -5.09
N VAL A 284 11.43 -10.79 -5.81
CA VAL A 284 11.42 -10.85 -7.27
C VAL A 284 11.39 -12.31 -7.73
N PHE A 285 10.48 -12.59 -8.63
CA PHE A 285 10.30 -13.88 -9.30
C PHE A 285 10.72 -13.72 -10.76
N ASP A 286 11.82 -14.37 -11.16
CA ASP A 286 12.44 -14.25 -12.48
C ASP A 286 12.49 -15.60 -13.20
N ASP A 287 12.69 -15.59 -14.52
CA ASP A 287 12.61 -16.75 -15.44
C ASP A 287 13.58 -17.88 -15.09
N ASP A 288 14.74 -17.57 -14.56
CA ASP A 288 15.76 -18.57 -14.16
C ASP A 288 15.36 -19.40 -12.91
N ASN A 289 14.09 -19.41 -12.50
CA ASN A 289 13.60 -19.94 -11.22
C ASN A 289 14.39 -19.37 -10.01
N GLN A 290 15.03 -18.25 -10.18
CA GLN A 290 15.72 -17.55 -9.14
C GLN A 290 14.73 -16.59 -8.46
N ASN A 291 14.08 -17.11 -7.42
CA ASN A 291 13.35 -16.24 -6.50
C ASN A 291 14.38 -15.60 -5.58
N TYR A 292 14.50 -14.28 -5.60
CA TYR A 292 15.38 -13.59 -4.68
C TYR A 292 14.64 -12.52 -3.87
N GLU A 293 15.03 -12.40 -2.61
CA GLU A 293 14.53 -11.37 -1.72
C GLU A 293 15.41 -10.13 -1.84
N LEU A 294 14.82 -9.01 -2.23
CA LEU A 294 15.47 -7.71 -2.20
C LEU A 294 15.42 -7.09 -0.81
N LEU A 295 14.36 -7.34 -0.08
CA LEU A 295 14.12 -6.84 1.26
C LEU A 295 13.51 -7.94 2.11
N ASN A 296 14.13 -8.22 3.27
CA ASN A 296 13.58 -9.10 4.28
C ASN A 296 13.92 -8.56 5.66
N SER A 297 12.92 -8.05 6.36
CA SER A 297 13.10 -7.50 7.70
C SER A 297 13.38 -8.55 8.77
N ALA A 298 13.23 -9.85 8.45
CA ALA A 298 13.65 -10.93 9.35
C ALA A 298 15.19 -11.04 9.46
N GLY A 299 15.93 -10.55 8.44
CA GLY A 299 17.38 -10.34 8.52
C GLY A 299 17.65 -8.90 8.95
N SER A 300 18.12 -8.66 10.18
CA SER A 300 18.42 -7.30 10.62
C SER A 300 19.57 -6.69 9.82
N PHE A 301 19.38 -5.47 9.32
CA PHE A 301 20.44 -4.65 8.74
C PHE A 301 21.48 -4.29 9.82
N PHE A 302 21.00 -4.10 11.05
CA PHE A 302 21.80 -3.98 12.27
C PHE A 302 21.36 -5.07 13.23
N ASN A 303 22.30 -5.75 13.87
CA ASN A 303 21.97 -6.57 15.03
C ASN A 303 22.35 -5.80 16.32
N ALA A 304 21.78 -6.22 17.46
CA ALA A 304 21.98 -5.49 18.73
C ALA A 304 23.46 -5.29 19.10
N ASN A 305 24.34 -6.16 18.61
CA ASN A 305 25.78 -6.04 18.85
C ASN A 305 26.43 -4.90 18.05
N ASP A 306 25.83 -4.49 16.91
CA ASP A 306 26.42 -3.44 16.06
C ASP A 306 26.32 -2.07 16.75
N TYR A 307 25.34 -1.87 17.64
CA TYR A 307 25.22 -0.66 18.45
C TYR A 307 26.35 -0.49 19.45
N ASN A 308 27.01 -1.59 19.87
CA ASN A 308 28.14 -1.54 20.77
C ASN A 308 29.38 -0.89 20.13
N PHE A 309 29.41 -0.76 18.82
CA PHE A 309 30.49 -0.11 18.07
C PHE A 309 30.16 1.34 17.69
N ALA A 310 29.03 1.88 18.15
CA ALA A 310 28.71 3.29 17.90
C ALA A 310 29.67 4.21 18.67
N ASP A 311 30.13 5.25 17.98
CA ASP A 311 31.02 6.29 18.58
C ASP A 311 30.34 7.05 19.73
N VAL A 312 29.00 7.16 19.65
CA VAL A 312 28.15 7.82 20.65
C VAL A 312 26.94 6.97 20.96
N ILE A 313 26.74 6.64 22.22
CA ILE A 313 25.56 5.90 22.70
C ILE A 313 24.87 6.73 23.77
N ILE A 314 23.59 6.95 23.62
CA ILE A 314 22.72 7.56 24.65
C ILE A 314 21.72 6.51 25.09
N ASP A 315 21.82 6.09 26.33
CA ASP A 315 20.90 5.10 26.93
C ASP A 315 20.22 5.69 28.18
N GLY A 316 18.90 5.70 28.19
CA GLY A 316 18.17 6.29 29.29
C GLY A 316 16.67 6.36 29.06
N ASN A 317 15.96 7.02 29.96
CA ASN A 317 14.51 7.11 29.93
C ASN A 317 14.02 8.56 30.06
N PHE A 318 12.89 8.83 29.43
CA PHE A 318 12.13 10.06 29.63
C PHE A 318 11.06 9.83 30.70
N ASP A 319 10.97 10.75 31.68
CA ASP A 319 9.86 10.75 32.62
C ASP A 319 8.57 11.32 32.00
N GLY A 320 7.43 11.22 32.73
CA GLY A 320 6.13 11.75 32.27
C GLY A 320 6.11 13.28 32.07
N ASN A 321 7.15 14.00 32.50
CA ASN A 321 7.34 15.44 32.30
C ASN A 321 8.28 15.76 31.13
N GLY A 322 8.83 14.74 30.49
CA GLY A 322 9.78 14.87 29.38
C GLY A 322 11.21 15.17 29.81
N ASN A 323 11.56 14.96 31.10
CA ASN A 323 12.94 15.02 31.55
C ASN A 323 13.64 13.71 31.18
N PHE A 324 14.86 13.82 30.68
CA PHE A 324 15.70 12.66 30.35
C PHE A 324 16.66 12.38 31.51
N MET A 325 16.85 11.12 31.84
CA MET A 325 17.91 10.62 32.72
C MET A 325 18.51 9.36 32.13
N GLY A 326 19.83 9.29 32.00
CA GLY A 326 20.52 8.15 31.41
C GLY A 326 22.04 8.40 31.34
N ASN A 327 22.68 7.58 30.53
CA ASN A 327 24.10 7.59 30.28
C ASN A 327 24.38 8.10 28.87
N LEU A 328 25.42 8.90 28.73
CA LEU A 328 26.00 9.28 27.46
C LEU A 328 27.39 8.64 27.40
N GLN A 329 27.58 7.72 26.46
CA GLN A 329 28.85 7.16 26.11
C GLN A 329 29.39 7.85 24.88
N ILE A 330 30.62 8.34 24.92
CA ILE A 330 31.36 8.90 23.78
C ILE A 330 32.69 8.12 23.69
N PHE A 331 32.80 7.28 22.67
CA PHE A 331 33.87 6.27 22.58
C PHE A 331 33.93 5.40 23.84
N ASP A 332 35.00 5.44 24.59
CA ASP A 332 35.21 4.66 25.82
C ASP A 332 34.81 5.41 27.09
N GLU A 333 34.42 6.68 27.00
CA GLU A 333 34.03 7.50 28.15
C GLU A 333 32.52 7.46 28.38
N VAL A 334 32.10 7.09 29.57
CA VAL A 334 30.69 7.05 29.98
C VAL A 334 30.44 8.08 31.06
N VAL A 335 29.45 8.94 30.85
CA VAL A 335 29.06 9.98 31.83
C VAL A 335 27.56 9.92 32.07
N ASP A 336 27.15 10.17 33.30
CA ASP A 336 25.72 10.35 33.62
C ASP A 336 25.24 11.62 32.93
N TYR A 337 24.15 11.50 32.17
CA TYR A 337 23.59 12.59 31.40
C TYR A 337 22.11 12.80 31.75
N SER A 338 21.75 14.02 32.09
CA SER A 338 20.39 14.38 32.34
C SER A 338 20.07 15.76 31.81
N PHE A 339 18.87 15.93 31.29
CA PHE A 339 18.35 17.26 30.98
C PHE A 339 16.87 17.38 31.41
N SER A 340 16.50 18.59 31.79
CA SER A 340 15.11 18.89 32.11
C SER A 340 14.40 19.44 30.89
N SER A 341 13.21 18.95 30.61
CA SER A 341 12.35 19.48 29.54
C SER A 341 12.09 20.96 29.78
N ILE A 342 12.47 21.78 28.82
CA ILE A 342 12.06 23.19 28.79
C ILE A 342 10.61 23.23 28.30
N ARG A 343 9.67 22.85 29.15
CA ARG A 343 8.26 23.18 28.88
C ARG A 343 8.13 24.70 28.98
N SER A 344 8.04 25.39 27.86
CA SER A 344 7.64 26.79 27.88
C SER A 344 6.29 26.88 28.60
N LYS A 345 6.20 27.75 29.58
CA LYS A 345 4.95 28.03 30.31
C LYS A 345 3.86 28.63 29.42
N ASN A 346 4.12 28.84 28.14
CA ASN A 346 3.19 29.35 27.15
C ASN A 346 2.52 28.18 26.42
N LYS A 347 1.28 27.90 26.82
CA LYS A 347 0.37 26.89 26.24
C LYS A 347 -0.02 27.12 24.77
N ASN A 348 0.57 28.07 24.05
CA ASN A 348 0.07 28.55 22.76
C ASN A 348 1.04 28.40 21.58
N ASN A 349 2.08 27.60 21.67
CA ASN A 349 2.95 27.36 20.52
C ASN A 349 3.14 25.84 20.33
N TYR A 350 2.19 25.23 19.64
CA TYR A 350 2.42 24.00 18.90
C TYR A 350 2.55 24.37 17.41
N TYR A 351 3.72 24.15 16.86
CA TYR A 351 3.90 23.97 15.43
C TYR A 351 3.87 22.49 15.13
#